data_1da26556c592e12e1ba6352e92aa9293
#
_entry.id   1da26556c592e12e1ba6352e92aa9293
#
_cell.length_a   1.000
_cell.length_b   1.000
_cell.length_c   1.000
_cell.angle_alpha   90.00
_cell.angle_beta   90.00
_cell.angle_gamma   90.00
#
_symmetry.space_group_name_H-M   'P 1'
#
loop_
_entity.id
_entity.type
_entity.pdbx_description
1 polymer ?
#
loop_
_entity_poly.entity_id
_entity_poly.type
_entity_poly.pdbx_seq_one_letter_code
_entity_poly.pdbx_strand_id
1 'polypeptide(L)'
;MSQPGPENSAKLPSDLERQQIFYWLQRISSVTAWLRLFEFYKAWATATENSLREADEHGWGQETSLPQSEYALILKCLAHCEEGVNRLKKGDKRVFKFYANGEFAMARRMLSHWTQMLERIELGENGIKENTPLWAEFCEALISLGQAWGECAVHILEPRYLGEPGLTLYGSWLQAELKTMPFPKELKPVPDPIDNIFVRTNDYTPCSGVWEPVEAPKPSLLSLITRVPKPQPPFKVVGAMNYLHGGSRAPRITVETASDNIDLDTTWRLLWRDDRYTDGTIPEEEAHYRFNKPDAVLPPAPLIWVPKETIWAESGIAAPFAGKWLAETDLSASVMLQKGEKLPLHQGSEVRWVLADD
;
A
#
# COMPACT_ATOMS: atom_id res chain seq x y z
N MET A 1 -5.20 56.22 11.94
CA MET A 1 -4.89 55.08 12.82
C MET A 1 -5.76 53.92 12.31
N SER A 2 -5.21 53.11 11.43
CA SER A 2 -5.89 51.90 10.91
C SER A 2 -5.72 50.81 11.98
N GLN A 3 -6.82 50.25 12.46
CA GLN A 3 -6.82 49.06 13.28
C GLN A 3 -6.17 47.92 12.48
N PRO A 4 -5.28 47.10 13.05
CA PRO A 4 -4.85 45.89 12.41
C PRO A 4 -6.05 44.99 12.26
N GLY A 5 -6.31 44.55 11.02
CA GLY A 5 -7.33 43.55 10.72
C GLY A 5 -7.06 42.26 11.50
N PRO A 6 -8.05 41.36 11.66
CA PRO A 6 -7.88 40.14 12.40
C PRO A 6 -6.68 39.37 11.82
N GLU A 7 -5.65 39.16 12.64
CA GLU A 7 -4.50 38.35 12.28
C GLU A 7 -5.02 36.96 11.85
N ASN A 8 -4.91 36.67 10.56
CA ASN A 8 -5.09 35.34 10.00
C ASN A 8 -3.91 34.45 10.47
N SER A 9 -3.83 34.20 11.77
CA SER A 9 -2.81 33.29 12.31
C SER A 9 -3.20 31.86 11.90
N ALA A 10 -2.33 31.24 11.11
CA ALA A 10 -2.44 29.82 10.82
C ALA A 10 -2.56 29.02 12.11
N LYS A 11 -3.50 28.11 12.20
CA LYS A 11 -3.56 27.16 13.32
C LYS A 11 -2.34 26.27 13.29
N LEU A 12 -1.70 26.10 14.45
CA LEU A 12 -0.54 25.23 14.61
C LEU A 12 -0.85 24.13 15.62
N PRO A 13 -0.27 22.93 15.45
CA PRO A 13 -0.46 21.85 16.40
C PRO A 13 0.16 22.19 17.75
N SER A 14 -0.53 21.84 18.84
CA SER A 14 0.01 21.85 20.20
C SER A 14 1.14 20.83 20.35
N ASP A 15 1.90 20.89 21.44
CA ASP A 15 3.00 19.93 21.68
C ASP A 15 2.50 18.49 21.75
N LEU A 16 1.34 18.25 22.34
CA LEU A 16 0.71 16.92 22.33
C LEU A 16 0.34 16.47 20.93
N GLU A 17 -0.31 17.31 20.14
CA GLU A 17 -0.67 16.99 18.76
C GLU A 17 0.56 16.79 17.88
N ARG A 18 1.66 17.52 18.13
CA ARG A 18 2.94 17.26 17.45
C ARG A 18 3.48 15.86 17.76
N GLN A 19 3.44 15.41 19.03
CA GLN A 19 3.83 14.05 19.40
C GLN A 19 2.93 13.00 18.76
N GLN A 20 1.61 13.26 18.69
CA GLN A 20 0.64 12.40 18.03
C GLN A 20 0.90 12.28 16.53
N ILE A 21 1.14 13.40 15.84
CA ILE A 21 1.46 13.42 14.40
C ILE A 21 2.78 12.70 14.15
N PHE A 22 3.81 12.92 14.98
CA PHE A 22 5.09 12.25 14.83
C PHE A 22 4.96 10.73 14.96
N TYR A 23 4.28 10.25 16.01
CA TYR A 23 3.98 8.85 16.20
C TYR A 23 3.19 8.26 15.02
N TRP A 24 2.15 8.97 14.57
CA TRP A 24 1.33 8.53 13.45
C TRP A 24 2.14 8.39 12.16
N LEU A 25 2.98 9.36 11.81
CA LEU A 25 3.84 9.29 10.62
C LEU A 25 4.85 8.13 10.70
N GLN A 26 5.41 7.85 11.89
CA GLN A 26 6.25 6.68 12.09
C GLN A 26 5.47 5.37 11.89
N ARG A 27 4.25 5.30 12.43
CA ARG A 27 3.39 4.12 12.33
C ARG A 27 3.02 3.81 10.88
N ILE A 28 2.51 4.79 10.13
CA ILE A 28 2.06 4.56 8.74
C ILE A 28 3.21 4.33 7.75
N SER A 29 4.43 4.72 8.07
CA SER A 29 5.63 4.42 7.29
C SER A 29 6.31 3.10 7.67
N SER A 30 5.75 2.33 8.60
CA SER A 30 6.35 1.12 9.16
C SER A 30 6.08 -0.13 8.35
N VAL A 31 6.98 -1.12 8.48
CA VAL A 31 6.76 -2.48 7.94
C VAL A 31 5.51 -3.11 8.53
N THR A 32 5.27 -2.92 9.84
CA THR A 32 4.11 -3.48 10.54
C THR A 32 2.79 -3.00 9.95
N ALA A 33 2.67 -1.70 9.61
CA ALA A 33 1.45 -1.17 8.97
C ALA A 33 1.22 -1.81 7.59
N TRP A 34 2.26 -1.93 6.78
CA TRP A 34 2.14 -2.43 5.41
C TRP A 34 2.03 -3.95 5.33
N LEU A 35 2.64 -4.69 6.27
CA LEU A 35 2.40 -6.12 6.43
C LEU A 35 0.93 -6.38 6.79
N ARG A 36 0.37 -5.58 7.69
CA ARG A 36 -1.04 -5.66 8.04
C ARG A 36 -1.96 -5.40 6.83
N LEU A 37 -1.65 -4.39 5.99
CA LEU A 37 -2.39 -4.15 4.75
C LEU A 37 -2.30 -5.32 3.78
N PHE A 38 -1.14 -5.97 3.69
CA PHE A 38 -0.95 -7.17 2.89
C PHE A 38 -1.86 -8.33 3.37
N GLU A 39 -2.03 -8.51 4.68
CA GLU A 39 -2.96 -9.54 5.19
C GLU A 39 -4.42 -9.25 4.83
N PHE A 40 -4.87 -7.98 4.86
CA PHE A 40 -6.19 -7.62 4.34
C PHE A 40 -6.32 -7.86 2.84
N TYR A 41 -5.26 -7.61 2.10
CA TYR A 41 -5.24 -7.86 0.66
C TYR A 41 -5.36 -9.36 0.35
N LYS A 42 -4.67 -10.21 1.11
CA LYS A 42 -4.79 -11.66 1.03
C LYS A 42 -6.23 -12.12 1.32
N ALA A 43 -6.85 -11.57 2.37
CA ALA A 43 -8.24 -11.89 2.71
C ALA A 43 -9.18 -11.57 1.55
N TRP A 44 -9.02 -10.42 0.90
CA TRP A 44 -9.82 -10.04 -0.25
C TRP A 44 -9.56 -10.94 -1.48
N ALA A 45 -8.32 -11.25 -1.78
CA ALA A 45 -7.98 -12.19 -2.86
C ALA A 45 -8.57 -13.59 -2.60
N THR A 46 -8.53 -14.08 -1.36
CA THR A 46 -9.13 -15.37 -0.97
C THR A 46 -10.65 -15.35 -1.11
N ALA A 47 -11.33 -14.27 -0.72
CA ALA A 47 -12.78 -14.13 -0.91
C ALA A 47 -13.14 -14.15 -2.41
N THR A 48 -12.34 -13.49 -3.25
CA THR A 48 -12.51 -13.50 -4.70
C THR A 48 -12.32 -14.91 -5.29
N GLU A 49 -11.29 -15.63 -4.85
CA GLU A 49 -11.00 -16.99 -5.27
C GLU A 49 -12.15 -17.95 -4.92
N ASN A 50 -12.67 -17.84 -3.70
CA ASN A 50 -13.80 -18.67 -3.24
C ASN A 50 -15.04 -18.41 -4.09
N SER A 51 -15.35 -17.15 -4.42
CA SER A 51 -16.47 -16.80 -5.30
C SER A 51 -16.29 -17.39 -6.70
N LEU A 52 -15.09 -17.25 -7.28
CA LEU A 52 -14.78 -17.79 -8.60
C LEU A 52 -14.92 -19.32 -8.64
N ARG A 53 -14.34 -20.01 -7.65
CA ARG A 53 -14.41 -21.47 -7.57
C ARG A 53 -15.85 -21.96 -7.48
N GLU A 54 -16.68 -21.35 -6.63
CA GLU A 54 -18.09 -21.72 -6.53
C GLU A 54 -18.85 -21.44 -7.84
N ALA A 55 -18.52 -20.32 -8.52
CA ALA A 55 -19.09 -20.06 -9.86
C ALA A 55 -18.68 -21.11 -10.89
N ASP A 56 -17.43 -21.57 -10.88
CA ASP A 56 -16.93 -22.61 -11.78
C ASP A 56 -17.58 -23.98 -11.49
N GLU A 57 -17.77 -24.36 -10.22
CA GLU A 57 -18.46 -25.58 -9.81
C GLU A 57 -19.90 -25.63 -10.31
N HIS A 58 -20.56 -24.47 -10.50
CA HIS A 58 -21.90 -24.35 -11.07
C HIS A 58 -21.92 -24.10 -12.57
N GLY A 59 -20.76 -24.00 -13.23
CA GLY A 59 -20.66 -23.70 -14.67
C GLY A 59 -20.90 -22.21 -15.00
N TRP A 60 -20.85 -21.31 -14.03
CA TRP A 60 -21.13 -19.87 -14.17
C TRP A 60 -19.86 -19.00 -14.37
N GLY A 61 -18.71 -19.60 -14.56
CA GLY A 61 -17.42 -18.89 -14.58
C GLY A 61 -17.34 -17.73 -15.59
N GLN A 62 -18.14 -17.78 -16.70
CA GLN A 62 -18.24 -16.67 -17.66
C GLN A 62 -19.42 -15.72 -17.37
N GLU A 63 -20.33 -16.10 -16.51
CA GLU A 63 -21.55 -15.36 -16.19
C GLU A 63 -21.48 -14.63 -14.84
N THR A 64 -20.39 -14.80 -14.11
CA THR A 64 -20.14 -14.10 -12.83
C THR A 64 -19.61 -12.68 -13.03
N SER A 65 -19.80 -11.81 -12.06
CA SER A 65 -19.14 -10.49 -12.00
C SER A 65 -17.68 -10.57 -11.56
N LEU A 66 -17.24 -11.72 -11.01
CA LEU A 66 -15.88 -11.98 -10.56
C LEU A 66 -15.23 -13.12 -11.40
N PRO A 67 -15.06 -12.95 -12.73
CA PRO A 67 -14.45 -13.97 -13.59
C PRO A 67 -12.95 -14.11 -13.31
N GLN A 68 -12.33 -15.15 -13.86
CA GLN A 68 -10.90 -15.43 -13.77
C GLN A 68 -10.01 -14.21 -14.10
N SER A 69 -10.42 -13.36 -15.04
CA SER A 69 -9.68 -12.15 -15.43
C SER A 69 -9.62 -11.12 -14.32
N GLU A 70 -10.71 -10.91 -13.56
CA GLU A 70 -10.73 -10.01 -12.41
C GLU A 70 -9.86 -10.55 -11.26
N TYR A 71 -9.99 -11.84 -10.96
CA TYR A 71 -9.14 -12.49 -9.97
C TYR A 71 -7.65 -12.36 -10.30
N ALA A 72 -7.27 -12.57 -11.56
CA ALA A 72 -5.88 -12.42 -12.00
C ALA A 72 -5.35 -10.99 -11.80
N LEU A 73 -6.18 -9.96 -12.02
CA LEU A 73 -5.81 -8.56 -11.76
C LEU A 73 -5.66 -8.27 -10.27
N ILE A 74 -6.54 -8.84 -9.43
CA ILE A 74 -6.43 -8.73 -7.96
C ILE A 74 -5.15 -9.40 -7.47
N LEU A 75 -4.82 -10.61 -7.94
CA LEU A 75 -3.57 -11.30 -7.61
C LEU A 75 -2.34 -10.51 -8.04
N LYS A 76 -2.37 -9.87 -9.21
CA LYS A 76 -1.28 -9.00 -9.64
C LYS A 76 -1.06 -7.83 -8.69
N CYS A 77 -2.12 -7.21 -8.21
CA CYS A 77 -2.02 -6.13 -7.24
C CYS A 77 -1.60 -6.62 -5.85
N LEU A 78 -2.04 -7.82 -5.43
CA LEU A 78 -1.56 -8.50 -4.22
C LEU A 78 -0.04 -8.73 -4.30
N ALA A 79 0.47 -9.22 -5.43
CA ALA A 79 1.90 -9.44 -5.64
C ALA A 79 2.71 -8.13 -5.54
N HIS A 80 2.18 -7.01 -6.05
CA HIS A 80 2.79 -5.69 -5.84
C HIS A 80 2.80 -5.29 -4.36
N CYS A 81 1.73 -5.57 -3.62
CA CYS A 81 1.68 -5.31 -2.18
C CYS A 81 2.73 -6.13 -1.43
N GLU A 82 2.87 -7.40 -1.74
CA GLU A 82 3.87 -8.31 -1.18
C GLU A 82 5.30 -7.84 -1.46
N GLU A 83 5.60 -7.55 -2.73
CA GLU A 83 6.91 -7.03 -3.12
C GLU A 83 7.22 -5.70 -2.43
N GLY A 84 6.21 -4.82 -2.31
CA GLY A 84 6.34 -3.57 -1.55
C GLY A 84 6.76 -3.80 -0.11
N VAL A 85 6.11 -4.74 0.59
CA VAL A 85 6.46 -5.13 1.96
C VAL A 85 7.87 -5.72 2.03
N ASN A 86 8.23 -6.60 1.09
CA ASN A 86 9.55 -7.26 1.05
C ASN A 86 10.68 -6.25 0.79
N ARG A 87 10.45 -5.26 -0.06
CA ARG A 87 11.40 -4.17 -0.31
C ARG A 87 11.50 -3.22 0.89
N LEU A 88 10.36 -2.90 1.52
CA LEU A 88 10.34 -2.06 2.71
C LEU A 88 11.13 -2.69 3.87
N LYS A 89 11.00 -4.02 4.08
CA LYS A 89 11.79 -4.79 5.05
C LYS A 89 13.31 -4.72 4.80
N LYS A 90 13.74 -4.35 3.60
CA LYS A 90 15.13 -4.13 3.22
C LYS A 90 15.53 -2.64 3.25
N GLY A 91 14.69 -1.78 3.81
CA GLY A 91 14.94 -0.33 3.91
C GLY A 91 14.63 0.48 2.65
N ASP A 92 14.09 -0.13 1.58
CA ASP A 92 13.77 0.59 0.36
C ASP A 92 12.47 1.40 0.50
N LYS A 93 12.60 2.69 0.79
CA LYS A 93 11.46 3.62 0.95
C LYS A 93 10.84 4.07 -0.39
N ARG A 94 11.45 3.73 -1.54
CA ARG A 94 10.90 4.07 -2.86
C ARG A 94 9.58 3.37 -3.15
N VAL A 95 9.24 2.34 -2.39
CA VAL A 95 7.94 1.64 -2.46
C VAL A 95 6.75 2.58 -2.27
N PHE A 96 6.93 3.70 -1.58
CA PHE A 96 5.91 4.73 -1.37
C PHE A 96 5.80 5.74 -2.52
N LYS A 97 6.74 5.72 -3.47
CA LYS A 97 6.82 6.75 -4.52
C LYS A 97 5.98 6.37 -5.73
N PHE A 98 5.11 7.28 -6.14
CA PHE A 98 4.29 7.09 -7.33
C PHE A 98 5.13 7.11 -8.62
N TYR A 99 6.04 8.08 -8.76
CA TYR A 99 6.83 8.25 -9.99
C TYR A 99 7.85 7.13 -10.24
N ALA A 100 8.26 6.43 -9.21
CA ALA A 100 9.14 5.27 -9.35
C ALA A 100 8.34 3.98 -9.63
N ASN A 101 7.05 4.07 -10.01
CA ASN A 101 6.14 2.93 -10.05
C ASN A 101 6.21 2.15 -8.73
N GLY A 102 6.10 2.88 -7.63
CA GLY A 102 6.16 2.31 -6.29
C GLY A 102 5.17 1.19 -6.14
N GLU A 103 5.59 0.13 -5.49
CA GLU A 103 4.83 -1.12 -5.40
C GLU A 103 3.46 -0.89 -4.77
N PHE A 104 3.38 -0.06 -3.74
CA PHE A 104 2.11 0.23 -3.08
C PHE A 104 1.17 1.07 -3.93
N ALA A 105 1.68 1.97 -4.77
CA ALA A 105 0.85 2.69 -5.73
C ALA A 105 0.26 1.75 -6.79
N MET A 106 1.01 0.74 -7.21
CA MET A 106 0.52 -0.30 -8.13
C MET A 106 -0.50 -1.21 -7.46
N ALA A 107 -0.29 -1.59 -6.20
CA ALA A 107 -1.24 -2.39 -5.42
C ALA A 107 -2.61 -1.70 -5.28
N ARG A 108 -2.66 -0.37 -5.18
CA ARG A 108 -3.91 0.39 -5.03
C ARG A 108 -4.88 0.25 -6.22
N ARG A 109 -4.41 -0.12 -7.41
CA ARG A 109 -5.21 -0.02 -8.65
C ARG A 109 -6.53 -0.77 -8.60
N MET A 110 -6.51 -2.06 -8.27
CA MET A 110 -7.73 -2.86 -8.20
C MET A 110 -8.59 -2.51 -6.98
N LEU A 111 -7.98 -2.13 -5.86
CA LEU A 111 -8.71 -1.59 -4.73
C LEU A 111 -9.52 -0.36 -5.15
N SER A 112 -8.89 0.62 -5.81
CA SER A 112 -9.59 1.83 -6.28
C SER A 112 -10.67 1.51 -7.32
N HIS A 113 -10.41 0.58 -8.24
CA HIS A 113 -11.38 0.16 -9.25
C HIS A 113 -12.64 -0.43 -8.60
N TRP A 114 -12.48 -1.39 -7.71
CA TRP A 114 -13.62 -2.06 -7.07
C TRP A 114 -14.33 -1.19 -6.04
N THR A 115 -13.62 -0.28 -5.34
CA THR A 115 -14.28 0.71 -4.47
C THR A 115 -15.22 1.61 -5.28
N GLN A 116 -14.75 2.14 -6.42
CA GLN A 116 -15.60 2.94 -7.31
C GLN A 116 -16.75 2.13 -7.92
N MET A 117 -16.51 0.85 -8.23
CA MET A 117 -17.56 -0.03 -8.73
C MET A 117 -18.65 -0.25 -7.69
N LEU A 118 -18.28 -0.48 -6.41
CA LEU A 118 -19.26 -0.62 -5.32
C LEU A 118 -20.08 0.65 -5.14
N GLU A 119 -19.46 1.83 -5.14
CA GLU A 119 -20.17 3.12 -5.05
C GLU A 119 -21.21 3.25 -6.17
N ARG A 120 -20.87 2.88 -7.40
CA ARG A 120 -21.79 2.92 -8.53
C ARG A 120 -22.92 1.90 -8.43
N ILE A 121 -22.67 0.72 -7.85
CA ILE A 121 -23.69 -0.28 -7.57
C ILE A 121 -24.67 0.23 -6.50
N GLU A 122 -24.17 0.82 -5.43
CA GLU A 122 -24.98 1.41 -4.38
C GLU A 122 -25.86 2.56 -4.88
N LEU A 123 -25.36 3.33 -5.86
CA LEU A 123 -26.14 4.38 -6.54
C LEU A 123 -27.13 3.84 -7.58
N GLY A 124 -27.16 2.53 -7.84
CA GLY A 124 -28.01 1.90 -8.84
C GLY A 124 -27.57 2.14 -10.31
N GLU A 125 -26.35 2.64 -10.51
CA GLU A 125 -25.79 2.86 -11.87
C GLU A 125 -25.27 1.58 -12.51
N ASN A 126 -24.89 0.59 -11.72
CA ASN A 126 -24.42 -0.73 -12.14
C ASN A 126 -25.16 -1.82 -11.37
N GLY A 127 -25.25 -3.00 -11.96
CA GLY A 127 -25.76 -4.21 -11.32
C GLY A 127 -24.69 -5.28 -11.17
N ILE A 128 -24.96 -6.23 -10.27
CA ILE A 128 -24.18 -7.45 -10.13
C ILE A 128 -24.89 -8.55 -10.90
N LYS A 129 -24.14 -9.36 -11.61
CA LYS A 129 -24.69 -10.54 -12.30
C LYS A 129 -25.22 -11.54 -11.27
N GLU A 130 -26.39 -12.13 -11.52
CA GLU A 130 -27.08 -13.05 -10.60
C GLU A 130 -26.20 -14.24 -10.21
N ASN A 131 -25.34 -14.70 -11.13
CA ASN A 131 -24.43 -15.83 -10.94
C ASN A 131 -23.08 -15.41 -10.32
N THR A 132 -23.11 -14.55 -9.29
CA THR A 132 -21.92 -14.14 -8.53
C THR A 132 -22.03 -14.65 -7.09
N PRO A 133 -21.56 -15.87 -6.81
CA PRO A 133 -21.64 -16.44 -5.45
C PRO A 133 -20.73 -15.70 -4.48
N LEU A 134 -21.02 -15.79 -3.19
CA LEU A 134 -20.21 -15.20 -2.10
C LEU A 134 -19.92 -13.69 -2.29
N TRP A 135 -20.85 -12.98 -2.94
CA TRP A 135 -20.70 -11.55 -3.21
C TRP A 135 -20.58 -10.72 -1.92
N ALA A 136 -21.31 -11.10 -0.88
CA ALA A 136 -21.28 -10.40 0.40
C ALA A 136 -19.89 -10.49 1.05
N GLU A 137 -19.27 -11.66 1.03
CA GLU A 137 -17.93 -11.93 1.57
C GLU A 137 -16.85 -11.17 0.79
N PHE A 138 -16.98 -11.11 -0.54
CA PHE A 138 -16.11 -10.28 -1.38
C PHE A 138 -16.21 -8.80 -0.99
N CYS A 139 -17.42 -8.28 -0.84
CA CYS A 139 -17.65 -6.88 -0.45
C CYS A 139 -17.10 -6.57 0.94
N GLU A 140 -17.34 -7.45 1.92
CA GLU A 140 -16.86 -7.27 3.29
C GLU A 140 -15.32 -7.22 3.34
N ALA A 141 -14.65 -8.13 2.61
CA ALA A 141 -13.20 -8.15 2.54
C ALA A 141 -12.65 -6.90 1.82
N LEU A 142 -13.27 -6.47 0.73
CA LEU A 142 -12.91 -5.24 -0.01
C LEU A 142 -13.07 -3.99 0.87
N ILE A 143 -14.20 -3.84 1.54
CA ILE A 143 -14.46 -2.70 2.45
C ILE A 143 -13.44 -2.71 3.59
N SER A 144 -13.15 -3.86 4.15
CA SER A 144 -12.16 -4.03 5.21
C SER A 144 -10.76 -3.62 4.77
N LEU A 145 -10.33 -4.04 3.58
CA LEU A 145 -9.08 -3.59 2.97
C LEU A 145 -9.11 -2.08 2.71
N GLY A 146 -10.20 -1.54 2.17
CA GLY A 146 -10.37 -0.11 1.90
C GLY A 146 -10.21 0.75 3.15
N GLN A 147 -10.82 0.34 4.27
CA GLN A 147 -10.71 1.02 5.56
C GLN A 147 -9.27 0.98 6.10
N ALA A 148 -8.64 -0.20 6.10
CA ALA A 148 -7.25 -0.35 6.53
C ALA A 148 -6.28 0.45 5.63
N TRP A 149 -6.53 0.46 4.33
CA TRP A 149 -5.76 1.24 3.36
C TRP A 149 -5.89 2.75 3.61
N GLY A 150 -7.11 3.24 3.84
CA GLY A 150 -7.38 4.64 4.16
C GLY A 150 -6.66 5.10 5.43
N GLU A 151 -6.54 4.23 6.44
CA GLU A 151 -5.85 4.53 7.70
C GLU A 151 -4.34 4.78 7.51
N CYS A 152 -3.71 4.17 6.51
CA CYS A 152 -2.26 4.21 6.33
C CYS A 152 -1.82 4.97 5.08
N ALA A 153 -2.39 4.67 3.92
CA ALA A 153 -1.80 5.00 2.63
C ALA A 153 -1.98 6.44 2.19
N VAL A 154 -3.07 7.10 2.59
CA VAL A 154 -3.44 8.44 2.11
C VAL A 154 -2.37 9.48 2.46
N HIS A 155 -1.68 9.31 3.58
CA HIS A 155 -0.72 10.27 4.10
C HIS A 155 0.74 9.88 3.91
N ILE A 156 1.01 8.71 3.33
CA ILE A 156 2.38 8.23 3.10
C ILE A 156 2.70 8.01 1.62
N LEU A 157 1.72 7.65 0.79
CA LEU A 157 1.96 7.50 -0.63
C LEU A 157 2.19 8.85 -1.28
N GLU A 158 3.26 8.97 -2.04
CA GLU A 158 3.57 10.20 -2.78
C GLU A 158 2.44 10.52 -3.76
N PRO A 159 1.89 11.74 -3.75
CA PRO A 159 0.85 12.12 -4.68
C PRO A 159 1.38 12.13 -6.13
N ARG A 160 0.49 11.83 -7.07
CA ARG A 160 0.85 11.76 -8.50
C ARG A 160 1.29 13.10 -9.06
N TYR A 161 0.68 14.18 -8.60
CA TYR A 161 0.90 15.53 -9.10
C TYR A 161 1.44 16.43 -8.01
N LEU A 162 2.47 17.22 -8.33
CA LEU A 162 3.10 18.18 -7.40
C LEU A 162 2.17 19.31 -6.94
N GLY A 163 1.05 19.52 -7.61
CA GLY A 163 0.05 20.53 -7.25
C GLY A 163 -1.06 20.01 -6.34
N GLU A 164 -1.04 18.74 -5.95
CA GLU A 164 -1.98 18.21 -4.96
C GLU A 164 -1.63 18.79 -3.58
N PRO A 165 -2.64 19.10 -2.72
CA PRO A 165 -2.41 19.64 -1.39
C PRO A 165 -1.41 18.79 -0.61
N GLY A 166 -0.56 19.45 0.16
CA GLY A 166 0.37 18.77 1.06
C GLY A 166 -0.34 17.73 1.91
N LEU A 167 0.31 16.58 2.12
CA LEU A 167 -0.27 15.40 2.76
C LEU A 167 -0.80 15.66 4.17
N THR A 168 -0.35 16.73 4.82
CA THR A 168 -0.81 17.14 6.15
C THR A 168 -1.08 18.62 6.20
N LEU A 169 -2.28 18.99 5.84
CA LEU A 169 -2.85 20.25 6.24
C LEU A 169 -3.23 20.15 7.72
N TYR A 170 -2.61 20.96 8.58
CA TYR A 170 -3.10 21.09 9.95
C TYR A 170 -4.32 22.01 9.98
N GLY A 171 -5.48 21.39 10.12
CA GLY A 171 -6.78 22.07 10.15
C GLY A 171 -7.80 21.27 10.94
N SER A 172 -9.05 21.66 10.82
CA SER A 172 -10.18 21.05 11.53
C SER A 172 -10.29 19.55 11.29
N TRP A 173 -10.01 19.10 10.07
CA TRP A 173 -10.04 17.67 9.72
C TRP A 173 -8.97 16.88 10.50
N LEU A 174 -7.69 17.29 10.45
CA LEU A 174 -6.62 16.56 11.15
C LEU A 174 -6.81 16.58 12.67
N GLN A 175 -7.32 17.71 13.22
CA GLN A 175 -7.67 17.79 14.63
C GLN A 175 -8.75 16.79 15.03
N ALA A 176 -9.75 16.56 14.16
CA ALA A 176 -10.78 15.56 14.39
C ALA A 176 -10.22 14.14 14.32
N GLU A 177 -9.40 13.84 13.31
CA GLU A 177 -8.73 12.55 13.15
C GLU A 177 -7.83 12.18 14.32
N LEU A 178 -7.00 13.13 14.82
CA LEU A 178 -6.15 12.89 15.97
C LEU A 178 -6.92 12.50 17.25
N LYS A 179 -8.19 12.92 17.39
CA LYS A 179 -9.04 12.52 18.52
C LYS A 179 -9.56 11.09 18.44
N THR A 180 -9.62 10.54 17.24
CA THR A 180 -10.16 9.18 16.99
C THR A 180 -9.05 8.13 16.83
N MET A 181 -7.82 8.57 16.56
CA MET A 181 -6.68 7.65 16.41
C MET A 181 -6.29 7.01 17.73
N PRO A 182 -5.94 5.71 17.72
CA PRO A 182 -5.44 5.05 18.92
C PRO A 182 -3.97 5.41 19.15
N PHE A 183 -3.69 6.02 20.29
CA PHE A 183 -2.35 6.35 20.73
C PHE A 183 -1.96 5.53 21.98
N PRO A 184 -0.68 5.26 22.20
CA PRO A 184 -0.21 4.73 23.47
C PRO A 184 -0.42 5.75 24.59
N LYS A 185 -0.46 5.27 25.84
CA LYS A 185 -0.64 6.16 27.00
C LYS A 185 0.47 7.21 27.13
N GLU A 186 1.68 6.83 26.76
CA GLU A 186 2.85 7.69 26.75
C GLU A 186 3.40 7.80 25.34
N LEU A 187 3.44 9.02 24.81
CA LEU A 187 4.05 9.34 23.55
C LEU A 187 5.49 9.78 23.75
N LYS A 188 6.39 9.34 22.89
CA LYS A 188 7.77 9.84 22.88
C LYS A 188 7.79 11.33 22.50
N PRO A 189 8.69 12.13 23.05
CA PRO A 189 8.86 13.50 22.62
C PRO A 189 9.28 13.54 21.13
N VAL A 190 8.88 14.59 20.44
CA VAL A 190 9.38 14.86 19.08
C VAL A 190 10.88 15.13 19.19
N PRO A 191 11.73 14.47 18.40
CA PRO A 191 13.18 14.71 18.49
C PRO A 191 13.55 16.13 18.08
N ASP A 192 14.67 16.59 18.60
CA ASP A 192 15.26 17.86 18.17
C ASP A 192 15.65 17.78 16.69
N PRO A 193 15.58 18.90 15.96
CA PRO A 193 15.94 18.94 14.57
C PRO A 193 17.39 18.46 14.34
N ILE A 194 17.57 17.61 13.32
CA ILE A 194 18.90 17.17 12.91
C ILE A 194 19.65 18.36 12.29
N ASP A 195 20.84 18.62 12.78
CA ASP A 195 21.63 19.80 12.49
C ASP A 195 21.70 20.17 11.01
N ASN A 196 21.24 21.38 10.72
CA ASN A 196 21.41 22.09 9.44
C ASN A 196 20.95 21.37 8.18
N ILE A 197 20.06 20.37 8.30
CA ILE A 197 19.47 19.72 7.14
C ILE A 197 18.13 20.38 6.81
N PHE A 198 18.14 21.19 5.74
CA PHE A 198 16.99 21.93 5.25
C PHE A 198 16.76 21.66 3.78
N VAL A 199 15.50 21.66 3.36
CA VAL A 199 15.08 21.61 1.96
C VAL A 199 13.97 22.64 1.73
N ARG A 200 13.98 23.32 0.60
CA ARG A 200 12.94 24.29 0.23
C ARG A 200 11.89 23.64 -0.66
N THR A 201 10.73 24.23 -0.66
CA THR A 201 9.70 23.89 -1.66
C THR A 201 10.33 23.84 -3.05
N ASN A 202 10.06 22.77 -3.78
CA ASN A 202 10.59 22.40 -5.11
C ASN A 202 12.05 21.91 -5.16
N ASP A 203 12.83 22.00 -4.10
CA ASP A 203 14.15 21.36 -4.04
C ASP A 203 14.01 19.86 -3.74
N TYR A 204 15.01 19.07 -4.14
CA TYR A 204 15.01 17.63 -3.88
C TYR A 204 15.30 17.30 -2.44
N THR A 205 14.42 16.52 -1.81
CA THR A 205 14.57 16.04 -0.44
C THR A 205 15.74 15.04 -0.36
N PRO A 206 16.73 15.25 0.51
CA PRO A 206 17.95 14.42 0.54
C PRO A 206 17.73 13.02 1.11
N CYS A 207 16.72 12.82 1.97
CA CYS A 207 16.40 11.53 2.58
C CYS A 207 14.92 11.43 2.94
N SER A 208 14.41 10.20 3.03
CA SER A 208 13.07 9.94 3.56
C SER A 208 13.04 10.12 5.08
N GLY A 209 11.92 10.63 5.60
CA GLY A 209 11.76 10.85 7.02
C GLY A 209 10.71 11.89 7.38
N VAL A 210 10.64 12.25 8.66
CA VAL A 210 9.71 13.28 9.17
C VAL A 210 10.38 14.65 9.14
N TRP A 211 9.72 15.57 8.48
CA TRP A 211 10.16 16.94 8.27
C TRP A 211 9.13 17.92 8.79
N GLU A 212 9.60 19.05 9.31
CA GLU A 212 8.76 20.10 9.87
C GLU A 212 8.94 21.41 9.09
N PRO A 213 7.84 22.07 8.67
CA PRO A 213 7.92 23.31 7.92
C PRO A 213 8.24 24.48 8.86
N VAL A 214 9.20 25.31 8.46
CA VAL A 214 9.65 26.45 9.26
C VAL A 214 9.81 27.71 8.43
N GLU A 215 9.64 28.86 9.06
CA GLU A 215 9.98 30.17 8.50
C GLU A 215 11.49 30.39 8.61
N ALA A 216 12.22 30.01 7.56
CA ALA A 216 13.65 30.29 7.49
C ALA A 216 13.91 31.53 6.64
N PRO A 217 14.81 32.43 7.07
CA PRO A 217 15.15 33.61 6.30
C PRO A 217 15.62 33.26 4.87
N LYS A 218 15.09 33.93 3.86
CA LYS A 218 15.59 33.80 2.49
C LYS A 218 17.03 34.28 2.45
N PRO A 219 17.99 33.50 1.88
CA PRO A 219 19.34 34.04 1.69
C PRO A 219 19.22 35.26 0.79
N SER A 220 19.75 36.40 1.25
CA SER A 220 19.87 37.56 0.38
C SER A 220 20.90 37.27 -0.71
N LEU A 221 20.75 37.84 -1.91
CA LEU A 221 21.76 37.73 -2.96
C LEU A 221 23.14 38.21 -2.45
N LEU A 222 23.17 39.14 -1.51
CA LEU A 222 24.39 39.60 -0.83
C LEU A 222 25.01 38.54 0.08
N SER A 223 24.21 37.59 0.62
CA SER A 223 24.73 36.51 1.45
C SER A 223 25.53 35.46 0.68
N LEU A 224 25.39 35.41 -0.65
CA LEU A 224 26.22 34.57 -1.52
C LEU A 224 27.62 35.17 -1.72
N ILE A 225 27.76 36.48 -1.57
CA ILE A 225 29.02 37.22 -1.77
C ILE A 225 29.71 37.49 -0.43
N THR A 226 28.93 37.76 0.62
CA THR A 226 29.41 37.94 1.96
C THR A 226 29.19 36.63 2.75
N ARG A 227 30.19 36.16 3.51
CA ARG A 227 30.08 35.04 4.44
C ARG A 227 29.13 35.37 5.61
N VAL A 228 27.86 35.68 5.30
CA VAL A 228 26.84 35.90 6.32
C VAL A 228 26.61 34.56 7.05
N PRO A 229 26.61 34.54 8.37
CA PRO A 229 26.32 33.35 9.16
C PRO A 229 24.97 32.75 8.71
N LYS A 230 24.93 31.43 8.53
CA LYS A 230 23.66 30.76 8.25
C LYS A 230 22.65 31.12 9.34
N PRO A 231 21.37 31.32 9.02
CA PRO A 231 20.35 31.57 10.03
C PRO A 231 20.45 30.54 11.14
N GLN A 232 20.49 31.00 12.39
CA GLN A 232 20.58 30.12 13.56
C GLN A 232 19.18 29.85 14.12
N PRO A 233 18.86 28.60 14.55
CA PRO A 233 17.64 28.31 15.28
C PRO A 233 17.55 29.12 16.60
N PRO A 234 16.33 29.28 17.17
CA PRO A 234 15.10 28.58 16.81
C PRO A 234 14.35 29.23 15.63
N PHE A 235 13.86 28.41 14.69
CA PHE A 235 12.98 28.86 13.63
C PHE A 235 11.52 28.68 14.01
N LYS A 236 10.67 29.63 13.61
CA LYS A 236 9.23 29.55 13.83
C LYS A 236 8.66 28.42 12.98
N VAL A 237 7.91 27.51 13.61
CA VAL A 237 7.12 26.46 12.91
C VAL A 237 5.93 27.13 12.23
N VAL A 238 5.61 26.72 11.00
CA VAL A 238 4.56 27.33 10.18
C VAL A 238 3.50 26.34 9.68
N GLY A 239 3.58 25.08 10.11
CA GLY A 239 2.59 24.05 9.73
C GLY A 239 2.86 22.74 10.45
N ALA A 240 2.11 21.70 10.06
CA ALA A 240 2.30 20.35 10.57
C ALA A 240 3.51 19.68 9.94
N MET A 241 4.13 18.77 10.68
CA MET A 241 5.17 17.91 10.12
C MET A 241 4.58 16.89 9.15
N ASN A 242 5.39 16.52 8.15
CA ASN A 242 5.06 15.55 7.10
C ASN A 242 6.16 14.51 6.95
N TYR A 243 5.80 13.36 6.41
CA TYR A 243 6.78 12.41 5.91
C TYR A 243 7.15 12.78 4.48
N LEU A 244 8.37 13.22 4.24
CA LEU A 244 8.86 13.51 2.90
C LEU A 244 9.74 12.38 2.38
N HIS A 245 9.67 12.15 1.06
CA HIS A 245 10.36 11.06 0.39
C HIS A 245 11.69 11.51 -0.18
N GLY A 246 12.76 10.78 0.14
CA GLY A 246 14.09 11.04 -0.41
C GLY A 246 14.10 10.99 -1.95
N GLY A 247 14.73 11.99 -2.56
CA GLY A 247 14.78 12.16 -4.01
C GLY A 247 13.49 12.68 -4.67
N SER A 248 12.48 13.07 -3.89
CA SER A 248 11.29 13.77 -4.36
C SER A 248 11.39 15.26 -4.09
N ARG A 249 10.62 16.08 -4.81
CA ARG A 249 10.57 17.52 -4.57
C ARG A 249 9.80 17.80 -3.28
N ALA A 250 10.35 18.68 -2.43
CA ALA A 250 9.66 19.12 -1.22
C ALA A 250 8.39 19.90 -1.58
N PRO A 251 7.23 19.58 -0.98
CA PRO A 251 5.96 20.21 -1.31
C PRO A 251 5.83 21.61 -0.71
N ARG A 252 4.79 22.32 -1.15
CA ARG A 252 4.25 23.46 -0.41
C ARG A 252 3.57 22.98 0.86
N ILE A 253 3.37 23.90 1.79
CA ILE A 253 2.40 23.68 2.88
C ILE A 253 1.07 24.29 2.47
N THR A 254 0.00 23.64 2.90
CA THR A 254 -1.34 24.22 2.84
C THR A 254 -1.73 24.68 4.26
N VAL A 255 -2.21 25.90 4.37
CA VAL A 255 -2.61 26.51 5.63
C VAL A 255 -4.10 26.80 5.60
N GLU A 256 -4.84 26.30 6.59
CA GLU A 256 -6.24 26.63 6.78
C GLU A 256 -6.35 28.05 7.35
N THR A 257 -7.09 28.91 6.65
CA THR A 257 -7.45 30.24 7.12
C THR A 257 -8.95 30.27 7.46
N ALA A 258 -9.45 31.38 7.98
CA ALA A 258 -10.88 31.51 8.29
C ALA A 258 -11.79 31.42 7.06
N SER A 259 -11.28 31.69 5.86
CA SER A 259 -12.06 31.78 4.63
C SER A 259 -11.64 30.80 3.53
N ASP A 260 -10.40 30.30 3.54
CA ASP A 260 -9.87 29.47 2.45
C ASP A 260 -8.62 28.68 2.88
N ASN A 261 -8.18 27.77 2.02
CA ASN A 261 -6.91 27.07 2.15
C ASN A 261 -5.87 27.73 1.22
N ILE A 262 -4.72 28.09 1.77
CA ILE A 262 -3.67 28.81 1.03
C ILE A 262 -2.41 27.95 0.97
N ASP A 263 -1.89 27.75 -0.25
CA ASP A 263 -0.61 27.07 -0.48
C ASP A 263 0.56 28.04 -0.38
N LEU A 264 1.53 27.73 0.47
CA LEU A 264 2.69 28.55 0.74
C LEU A 264 3.99 27.80 0.51
N ASP A 265 4.94 28.46 -0.14
CA ASP A 265 6.32 27.99 -0.19
C ASP A 265 6.93 28.03 1.21
N THR A 266 7.67 27.01 1.56
CA THR A 266 8.27 26.88 2.90
C THR A 266 9.68 26.31 2.85
N THR A 267 10.31 26.29 4.01
CA THR A 267 11.54 25.52 4.25
C THR A 267 11.25 24.41 5.22
N TRP A 268 11.58 23.20 4.82
CA TRP A 268 11.43 22.00 5.64
C TRP A 268 12.74 21.73 6.39
N ARG A 269 12.68 21.46 7.69
CA ARG A 269 13.80 20.98 8.50
C ARG A 269 13.60 19.52 8.86
N LEU A 270 14.68 18.73 8.86
CA LEU A 270 14.63 17.32 9.20
C LEU A 270 14.54 17.15 10.72
N LEU A 271 13.50 16.43 11.19
CA LEU A 271 13.36 16.01 12.58
C LEU A 271 13.87 14.59 12.79
N TRP A 272 13.55 13.71 11.85
CA TRP A 272 13.88 12.30 11.95
C TRP A 272 14.11 11.72 10.57
N ARG A 273 15.27 11.04 10.40
CA ARG A 273 15.59 10.28 9.18
C ARG A 273 15.08 8.86 9.36
N ASP A 274 14.36 8.34 8.35
CA ASP A 274 13.86 6.98 8.39
C ASP A 274 14.89 5.99 7.84
N ASP A 275 15.86 5.65 8.67
CA ASP A 275 16.88 4.65 8.38
C ASP A 275 16.48 3.23 8.84
N ARG A 276 15.21 3.03 9.23
CA ARG A 276 14.71 1.71 9.67
C ARG A 276 14.90 0.67 8.58
N TYR A 277 15.15 -0.55 9.00
CA TYR A 277 15.27 -1.79 8.20
C TYR A 277 16.51 -1.87 7.32
N THR A 278 17.43 -0.93 7.38
CA THR A 278 18.69 -0.97 6.62
C THR A 278 19.59 -2.13 7.06
N ASP A 279 19.44 -2.58 8.30
CA ASP A 279 20.10 -3.77 8.88
C ASP A 279 19.21 -5.03 8.81
N GLY A 280 18.01 -4.95 8.21
CA GLY A 280 17.06 -6.03 8.11
C GLY A 280 16.24 -6.29 9.39
N THR A 281 16.40 -5.45 10.43
CA THR A 281 15.65 -5.60 11.68
C THR A 281 14.39 -4.73 11.68
N ILE A 282 13.31 -5.24 12.29
CA ILE A 282 12.10 -4.48 12.57
C ILE A 282 12.22 -3.98 14.01
N PRO A 283 12.11 -2.64 14.25
CA PRO A 283 12.19 -2.09 15.60
C PRO A 283 11.12 -2.70 16.54
N GLU A 284 11.50 -3.06 17.76
CA GLU A 284 10.60 -3.66 18.76
C GLU A 284 9.39 -2.77 19.06
N GLU A 285 9.53 -1.46 18.94
CA GLU A 285 8.45 -0.50 19.17
C GLU A 285 7.29 -0.68 18.20
N GLU A 286 7.50 -1.26 17.01
CA GLU A 286 6.44 -1.51 16.04
C GLU A 286 5.43 -2.55 16.52
N ALA A 287 5.81 -3.45 17.41
CA ALA A 287 4.89 -4.41 18.04
C ALA A 287 3.82 -3.71 18.92
N HIS A 288 4.03 -2.47 19.27
CA HIS A 288 3.12 -1.68 20.09
C HIS A 288 2.24 -0.72 19.29
N TYR A 289 2.37 -0.69 17.95
CA TYR A 289 1.52 0.13 17.11
C TYR A 289 0.05 -0.31 17.20
N ARG A 290 -0.84 0.67 17.30
CA ARG A 290 -2.28 0.48 17.40
C ARG A 290 -2.95 1.02 16.15
N PHE A 291 -3.96 0.31 15.66
CA PHE A 291 -4.74 0.67 14.49
C PHE A 291 -6.23 0.71 14.85
N ASN A 292 -7.00 1.53 14.16
CA ASN A 292 -8.45 1.64 14.37
C ASN A 292 -9.17 0.38 13.87
N LYS A 293 -8.82 -0.06 12.66
CA LYS A 293 -9.36 -1.30 12.11
C LYS A 293 -8.75 -2.49 12.85
N PRO A 294 -9.53 -3.45 13.36
CA PRO A 294 -9.01 -4.73 13.84
C PRO A 294 -8.18 -5.45 12.78
N ASP A 295 -7.29 -6.35 13.18
CA ASP A 295 -6.51 -7.15 12.23
C ASP A 295 -7.40 -7.97 11.31
N ALA A 296 -6.89 -8.29 10.11
CA ALA A 296 -7.62 -9.08 9.14
C ALA A 296 -7.91 -10.47 9.69
N VAL A 297 -9.18 -10.86 9.62
CA VAL A 297 -9.58 -12.24 9.80
C VAL A 297 -9.50 -12.89 8.42
N LEU A 298 -8.51 -13.75 8.21
CA LEU A 298 -8.46 -14.53 6.98
C LEU A 298 -9.69 -15.45 6.96
N PRO A 299 -10.46 -15.47 5.86
CA PRO A 299 -11.45 -16.52 5.66
C PRO A 299 -10.72 -17.88 5.78
N PRO A 300 -11.40 -18.95 6.23
CA PRO A 300 -10.79 -20.26 6.26
C PRO A 300 -10.16 -20.49 4.88
N ALA A 301 -8.85 -20.79 4.89
CA ALA A 301 -8.15 -21.09 3.65
C ALA A 301 -9.02 -22.08 2.87
N PRO A 302 -9.32 -21.85 1.59
CA PRO A 302 -9.91 -22.89 0.78
C PRO A 302 -9.05 -24.12 1.03
N LEU A 303 -9.68 -25.25 1.27
CA LEU A 303 -8.98 -26.53 1.35
C LEU A 303 -7.94 -26.47 0.24
N ILE A 304 -6.68 -26.34 0.63
CA ILE A 304 -5.60 -26.04 -0.30
C ILE A 304 -5.78 -26.99 -1.45
N TRP A 305 -6.20 -26.48 -2.61
CA TRP A 305 -5.94 -27.17 -3.86
C TRP A 305 -4.41 -27.13 -3.97
N VAL A 306 -3.76 -28.08 -3.32
CA VAL A 306 -2.40 -28.44 -3.69
C VAL A 306 -2.57 -28.84 -5.15
N PRO A 307 -1.94 -28.14 -6.13
CA PRO A 307 -1.86 -28.67 -7.46
C PRO A 307 -1.34 -30.07 -7.24
N LYS A 308 -2.19 -31.10 -7.47
CA LYS A 308 -1.69 -32.48 -7.48
C LYS A 308 -0.49 -32.37 -8.40
N GLU A 309 0.70 -32.68 -7.89
CA GLU A 309 1.92 -32.63 -8.71
C GLU A 309 1.55 -33.32 -10.00
N THR A 310 1.58 -32.59 -11.11
CA THR A 310 1.22 -33.13 -12.39
C THR A 310 2.16 -34.29 -12.64
N ILE A 311 1.64 -35.50 -12.44
CA ILE A 311 2.44 -36.72 -12.56
C ILE A 311 2.65 -36.93 -14.04
N TRP A 312 3.87 -36.91 -14.47
CA TRP A 312 4.26 -37.14 -15.85
C TRP A 312 5.36 -38.20 -15.97
N ALA A 313 5.42 -38.85 -17.11
CA ALA A 313 6.49 -39.76 -17.46
C ALA A 313 6.66 -39.80 -18.98
N GLU A 314 7.85 -40.19 -19.45
CA GLU A 314 8.17 -40.26 -20.88
C GLU A 314 7.76 -41.58 -21.51
N SER A 315 7.51 -41.60 -22.78
CA SER A 315 7.29 -42.82 -23.55
C SER A 315 8.38 -43.85 -23.26
N GLY A 316 8.02 -45.12 -23.13
CA GLY A 316 8.96 -46.22 -22.82
C GLY A 316 9.23 -46.41 -21.31
N ILE A 317 8.94 -45.44 -20.48
CA ILE A 317 9.06 -45.55 -19.02
C ILE A 317 7.83 -46.27 -18.45
N ALA A 318 8.01 -47.01 -17.36
CA ALA A 318 6.92 -47.68 -16.66
C ALA A 318 6.02 -46.64 -15.97
N ALA A 319 4.72 -46.69 -16.15
CA ALA A 319 3.77 -45.81 -15.52
C ALA A 319 3.88 -45.90 -13.98
N PRO A 320 4.19 -44.81 -13.29
CA PRO A 320 4.36 -44.85 -11.84
C PRO A 320 3.05 -45.09 -11.10
N PHE A 321 1.90 -44.78 -11.73
CA PHE A 321 0.57 -44.98 -11.19
C PHE A 321 -0.36 -45.56 -12.27
N ALA A 322 -1.38 -46.33 -11.82
CA ALA A 322 -2.47 -46.75 -12.68
C ALA A 322 -3.39 -45.54 -12.96
N GLY A 323 -3.95 -45.46 -14.18
CA GLY A 323 -4.85 -44.40 -14.54
C GLY A 323 -4.85 -44.07 -16.02
N LYS A 324 -5.59 -43.02 -16.39
CA LYS A 324 -5.67 -42.47 -17.73
C LYS A 324 -4.51 -41.49 -17.95
N TRP A 325 -3.71 -41.75 -18.97
CA TRP A 325 -2.57 -40.92 -19.34
C TRP A 325 -2.88 -40.19 -20.65
N LEU A 326 -2.61 -38.89 -20.69
CA LEU A 326 -2.83 -38.03 -21.86
C LEU A 326 -1.48 -37.66 -22.46
N ALA A 327 -1.35 -37.66 -23.78
CA ALA A 327 -0.14 -37.17 -24.41
C ALA A 327 -0.06 -35.65 -24.31
N GLU A 328 1.04 -35.08 -23.80
CA GLU A 328 1.23 -33.62 -23.63
C GLU A 328 1.08 -32.86 -24.96
N THR A 329 1.50 -33.48 -26.07
CA THR A 329 1.42 -32.88 -27.41
C THR A 329 0.05 -32.98 -28.06
N ASP A 330 -0.83 -33.87 -27.56
CA ASP A 330 -2.19 -34.09 -28.07
C ASP A 330 -3.08 -34.60 -26.92
N LEU A 331 -3.72 -33.70 -26.20
CA LEU A 331 -4.57 -34.02 -25.04
C LEU A 331 -5.82 -34.87 -25.41
N SER A 332 -6.15 -35.01 -26.70
CA SER A 332 -7.18 -35.94 -27.15
C SER A 332 -6.70 -37.40 -27.19
N ALA A 333 -5.40 -37.62 -27.27
CA ALA A 333 -4.78 -38.94 -27.24
C ALA A 333 -4.63 -39.41 -25.79
N SER A 334 -5.28 -40.51 -25.46
CA SER A 334 -5.21 -41.07 -24.10
C SER A 334 -5.02 -42.56 -24.10
N VAL A 335 -4.39 -43.08 -23.03
CA VAL A 335 -4.20 -44.51 -22.79
C VAL A 335 -4.50 -44.84 -21.34
N MET A 336 -5.19 -45.95 -21.07
CA MET A 336 -5.38 -46.49 -19.72
C MET A 336 -4.27 -47.49 -19.43
N LEU A 337 -3.51 -47.25 -18.38
CA LEU A 337 -2.40 -48.12 -17.96
C LEU A 337 -2.52 -48.53 -16.50
N GLN A 338 -2.04 -49.76 -16.21
CA GLN A 338 -1.78 -50.19 -14.87
C GLN A 338 -0.41 -49.74 -14.41
N LYS A 339 -0.20 -49.58 -13.08
CA LYS A 339 1.12 -49.26 -12.52
C LYS A 339 2.16 -50.29 -13.02
N GLY A 340 3.25 -49.79 -13.57
CA GLY A 340 4.33 -50.62 -14.13
C GLY A 340 4.23 -50.95 -15.61
N GLU A 341 3.12 -50.68 -16.27
CA GLU A 341 3.00 -50.80 -17.72
C GLU A 341 3.77 -49.68 -18.43
N LYS A 342 4.38 -49.97 -19.57
CA LYS A 342 5.16 -48.98 -20.32
C LYS A 342 4.29 -48.00 -21.08
N LEU A 343 4.57 -46.72 -20.93
CA LEU A 343 3.95 -45.66 -21.70
C LEU A 343 4.30 -45.81 -23.19
N PRO A 344 3.31 -45.81 -24.09
CA PRO A 344 3.52 -46.03 -25.51
C PRO A 344 4.16 -44.82 -26.20
N LEU A 345 4.64 -45.06 -27.44
CA LEU A 345 4.95 -43.95 -28.35
C LEU A 345 3.64 -43.36 -28.87
N HIS A 346 3.58 -42.06 -29.03
CA HIS A 346 2.46 -41.37 -29.68
C HIS A 346 2.80 -41.13 -31.16
N GLN A 347 2.05 -41.70 -32.08
CA GLN A 347 2.29 -41.61 -33.54
C GLN A 347 3.75 -41.96 -33.96
N GLY A 348 4.36 -42.92 -33.24
CA GLY A 348 5.73 -43.37 -33.52
C GLY A 348 6.83 -42.47 -32.92
N SER A 349 6.48 -41.42 -32.19
CA SER A 349 7.42 -40.51 -31.53
C SER A 349 7.36 -40.64 -30.02
N GLU A 350 8.49 -40.42 -29.34
CA GLU A 350 8.53 -40.26 -27.91
C GLU A 350 7.86 -38.95 -27.48
N VAL A 351 6.96 -39.04 -26.51
CA VAL A 351 6.24 -37.91 -25.97
C VAL A 351 6.19 -38.01 -24.44
N ARG A 352 5.93 -36.89 -23.78
CA ARG A 352 5.59 -36.88 -22.39
C ARG A 352 4.11 -37.19 -22.21
N TRP A 353 3.82 -38.06 -21.26
CA TRP A 353 2.48 -38.44 -20.85
C TRP A 353 2.17 -37.88 -19.50
N VAL A 354 0.97 -37.35 -19.31
CA VAL A 354 0.46 -36.75 -18.09
C VAL A 354 -0.67 -37.58 -17.54
N LEU A 355 -0.63 -37.95 -16.27
CA LEU A 355 -1.71 -38.66 -15.60
C LEU A 355 -2.90 -37.71 -15.49
N ALA A 356 -4.05 -38.08 -16.09
CA ALA A 356 -5.30 -37.35 -15.93
C ALA A 356 -5.85 -37.57 -14.52
N ASP A 357 -6.32 -36.51 -13.89
CA ASP A 357 -7.17 -36.63 -12.71
C ASP A 357 -8.56 -37.17 -13.14
N ASP A 358 -9.09 -38.15 -12.40
CA ASP A 358 -10.48 -38.64 -12.54
C ASP A 358 -11.45 -37.61 -11.96
#